data_fcbf6bd8598c0bf4e1f3eae5383e41d8
#
_entry.id   fcbf6bd8598c0bf4e1f3eae5383e41d8
#
_cell.length_a   1.000
_cell.length_b   1.000
_cell.length_c   1.000
_cell.angle_alpha   90.00
_cell.angle_beta   90.00
_cell.angle_gamma   90.00
#
_symmetry.space_group_name_H-M   'P 1'
#
loop_
_entity.id
_entity.type
_entity.pdbx_description
1 polymer ?
#
loop_
_entity_poly.entity_id
_entity_poly.type
_entity_poly.pdbx_seq_one_letter_code
_entity_poly.pdbx_strand_id
1 'polypeptide(L)'
;MPLKSFDFGVIGAGIVGLAMANRVRELHPNATIAVFDKEDSIGLHASGRNSGVLHAGFYYSPDSLKAQLTRDGNQMLRDFCAQESIEVKATGKVVVTQNESQIPALQELHRRGNANGVSTELISSEQLAEFEPLARTVQVALWSPNTAVANPLAVTQALAAKVVREGTVLKLGQQVKNARDQQIETESGIYSIGHIINTAGLYADKVAKHFGFCDDYAMLPFKGLYWYGNWAPGKLQRHVYPVPEVRNPFLGVHLTVTVDGRAKIGPTAIPVFSRESYSGFGGLSPKEILEIVGIYPKFLTSNHHDVVGLIKSELPKYLQRHLVKQAKALVPSVRVADFRERGKPGIRAQLLDVKNKKLEMDFVVRGD
;
A
#
# COMPACT_ATOMS: atom_id res chain seq x y z
N MET A 1 20.55 29.36 21.18
CA MET A 1 21.12 27.99 21.18
C MET A 1 21.55 27.69 19.74
N PRO A 2 22.68 27.02 19.48
CA PRO A 2 23.04 26.62 18.12
C PRO A 2 21.95 25.72 17.56
N LEU A 3 21.63 25.90 16.28
CA LEU A 3 20.68 25.04 15.56
C LEU A 3 21.20 23.60 15.60
N LYS A 4 20.35 22.64 15.98
CA LYS A 4 20.66 21.22 15.85
C LYS A 4 20.77 20.92 14.36
N SER A 5 21.87 20.33 13.92
CA SER A 5 22.16 20.02 12.52
C SER A 5 22.23 18.54 12.26
N PHE A 6 21.80 18.14 11.06
CA PHE A 6 21.93 16.78 10.52
C PHE A 6 22.31 16.85 9.04
N ASP A 7 23.10 15.91 8.58
CA ASP A 7 23.44 15.80 7.17
C ASP A 7 22.20 15.40 6.34
N PHE A 8 21.37 14.51 6.89
CA PHE A 8 20.12 14.08 6.26
C PHE A 8 18.93 14.19 7.20
N GLY A 9 17.82 14.72 6.69
CA GLY A 9 16.53 14.77 7.36
C GLY A 9 15.45 14.06 6.55
N VAL A 10 14.87 12.99 7.10
CA VAL A 10 13.78 12.25 6.47
C VAL A 10 12.45 12.67 7.10
N ILE A 11 11.48 13.07 6.29
CA ILE A 11 10.13 13.45 6.75
C ILE A 11 9.18 12.28 6.56
N GLY A 12 8.73 11.68 7.66
CA GLY A 12 7.86 10.50 7.73
C GLY A 12 8.61 9.24 8.15
N ALA A 13 8.31 8.72 9.35
CA ALA A 13 8.83 7.45 9.88
C ALA A 13 7.96 6.23 9.50
N GLY A 14 7.32 6.28 8.34
CA GLY A 14 6.72 5.10 7.72
C GLY A 14 7.78 4.18 7.13
N ILE A 15 7.35 3.03 6.60
CA ILE A 15 8.26 2.01 6.05
C ILE A 15 9.21 2.57 4.98
N VAL A 16 8.73 3.50 4.13
CA VAL A 16 9.55 4.11 3.07
C VAL A 16 10.63 5.01 3.68
N GLY A 17 10.27 5.88 4.63
CA GLY A 17 11.24 6.78 5.27
C GLY A 17 12.30 6.04 6.08
N LEU A 18 11.90 5.00 6.79
CA LEU A 18 12.84 4.15 7.53
C LEU A 18 13.77 3.39 6.57
N ALA A 19 13.25 2.89 5.45
CA ALA A 19 14.07 2.24 4.42
C ALA A 19 15.05 3.23 3.77
N MET A 20 14.61 4.48 3.52
CA MET A 20 15.50 5.54 3.03
C MET A 20 16.60 5.89 4.04
N ALA A 21 16.25 6.02 5.33
CA ALA A 21 17.25 6.27 6.38
C ALA A 21 18.27 5.13 6.47
N ASN A 22 17.80 3.86 6.38
CA ASN A 22 18.70 2.70 6.32
C ASN A 22 19.61 2.78 5.09
N ARG A 23 19.07 3.08 3.92
CA ARG A 23 19.87 3.16 2.68
C ARG A 23 20.87 4.32 2.71
N VAL A 24 20.48 5.47 3.26
CA VAL A 24 21.40 6.60 3.47
C VAL A 24 22.54 6.19 4.39
N ARG A 25 22.29 5.46 5.48
CA ARG A 25 23.32 4.95 6.38
C ARG A 25 24.32 4.03 5.66
N GLU A 26 23.82 3.12 4.80
CA GLU A 26 24.67 2.23 4.00
C GLU A 26 25.59 2.99 3.03
N LEU A 27 25.08 4.05 2.40
CA LEU A 27 25.82 4.86 1.43
C LEU A 27 26.72 5.89 2.09
N HIS A 28 26.35 6.40 3.27
CA HIS A 28 27.02 7.45 4.03
C HIS A 28 27.20 7.03 5.49
N PRO A 29 28.13 6.10 5.80
CA PRO A 29 28.26 5.50 7.14
C PRO A 29 28.47 6.50 8.29
N ASN A 30 29.10 7.63 8.01
CA ASN A 30 29.43 8.66 9.01
C ASN A 30 28.41 9.83 9.07
N ALA A 31 27.39 9.83 8.22
CA ALA A 31 26.43 10.92 8.18
C ALA A 31 25.52 10.93 9.43
N THR A 32 25.19 12.12 9.88
CA THR A 32 24.16 12.32 10.90
C THR A 32 22.78 12.31 10.25
N ILE A 33 21.89 11.42 10.72
CA ILE A 33 20.57 11.22 10.10
C ILE A 33 19.48 11.43 11.16
N ALA A 34 18.47 12.25 10.84
CA ALA A 34 17.25 12.38 11.64
C ALA A 34 16.02 11.99 10.81
N VAL A 35 15.09 11.26 11.42
CA VAL A 35 13.77 10.95 10.84
C VAL A 35 12.71 11.63 11.70
N PHE A 36 11.88 12.47 11.08
CA PHE A 36 10.82 13.23 11.74
C PHE A 36 9.46 12.60 11.44
N ASP A 37 8.64 12.41 12.47
CA ASP A 37 7.24 11.99 12.29
C ASP A 37 6.32 12.77 13.22
N LYS A 38 5.14 13.10 12.75
CA LYS A 38 4.11 13.78 13.52
C LYS A 38 3.51 12.91 14.64
N GLU A 39 3.55 11.60 14.44
CA GLU A 39 3.04 10.62 15.38
C GLU A 39 4.09 10.29 16.47
N ASP A 40 3.61 9.91 17.64
CA ASP A 40 4.43 9.47 18.76
C ASP A 40 4.84 7.99 18.70
N SER A 41 4.28 7.26 17.74
CA SER A 41 4.47 5.82 17.57
C SER A 41 4.63 5.41 16.11
N ILE A 42 5.39 4.36 15.87
CA ILE A 42 5.68 3.81 14.54
C ILE A 42 4.49 3.02 13.98
N GLY A 43 4.20 3.21 12.69
CA GLY A 43 3.27 2.37 11.93
C GLY A 43 1.79 2.67 12.14
N LEU A 44 1.44 3.86 12.63
CA LEU A 44 0.04 4.24 12.87
C LEU A 44 -0.77 4.46 11.58
N HIS A 45 -0.10 4.73 10.47
CA HIS A 45 -0.72 4.97 9.15
C HIS A 45 -0.54 3.78 8.20
N ALA A 46 -0.41 4.02 6.88
CA ALA A 46 -0.41 3.00 5.84
C ALA A 46 0.57 1.84 6.09
N SER A 47 1.74 2.09 6.70
CA SER A 47 2.76 1.08 6.98
C SER A 47 2.29 -0.02 7.93
N GLY A 48 1.45 0.31 8.93
CA GLY A 48 0.87 -0.68 9.86
C GLY A 48 -0.60 -1.06 9.56
N ARG A 49 -1.19 -0.53 8.46
CA ARG A 49 -2.63 -0.67 8.16
C ARG A 49 -2.87 -1.25 6.76
N ASN A 50 -2.03 -2.15 6.31
CA ASN A 50 -2.14 -2.80 4.99
C ASN A 50 -2.40 -4.30 5.11
N SER A 51 -2.38 -5.01 3.97
CA SER A 51 -2.64 -6.44 3.93
C SER A 51 -1.50 -7.30 4.50
N GLY A 52 -0.28 -6.78 4.53
CA GLY A 52 0.92 -7.54 4.84
C GLY A 52 1.44 -8.42 3.69
N VAL A 53 0.78 -8.38 2.54
CA VAL A 53 1.16 -9.19 1.38
C VAL A 53 2.44 -8.64 0.73
N LEU A 54 3.46 -9.49 0.65
CA LEU A 54 4.67 -9.27 -0.14
C LEU A 54 4.34 -9.67 -1.59
N HIS A 55 3.98 -8.67 -2.40
CA HIS A 55 3.62 -8.88 -3.81
C HIS A 55 4.85 -9.27 -4.64
N ALA A 56 4.64 -10.10 -5.68
CA ALA A 56 5.73 -10.54 -6.53
C ALA A 56 6.03 -9.60 -7.73
N GLY A 57 5.09 -8.73 -8.12
CA GLY A 57 5.33 -7.72 -9.17
C GLY A 57 4.73 -8.00 -10.55
N PHE A 58 4.02 -9.10 -10.75
CA PHE A 58 3.47 -9.49 -12.06
C PHE A 58 2.28 -8.66 -12.57
N TYR A 59 1.66 -7.83 -11.72
CA TYR A 59 0.52 -6.98 -12.12
C TYR A 59 0.94 -5.76 -12.95
N TYR A 60 2.17 -5.31 -12.79
CA TYR A 60 2.62 -4.00 -13.29
C TYR A 60 3.20 -4.09 -14.69
N SER A 61 3.17 -2.97 -15.42
CA SER A 61 3.87 -2.86 -16.71
C SER A 61 5.36 -3.14 -16.53
N PRO A 62 6.00 -3.92 -17.43
CA PRO A 62 7.41 -4.29 -17.30
C PRO A 62 8.38 -3.11 -17.16
N ASP A 63 8.06 -1.97 -17.77
CA ASP A 63 8.92 -0.79 -17.76
C ASP A 63 8.69 0.14 -16.56
N SER A 64 7.77 -0.23 -15.65
CA SER A 64 7.41 0.61 -14.50
C SER A 64 8.38 0.41 -13.33
N LEU A 65 8.61 1.49 -12.59
CA LEU A 65 9.33 1.44 -11.31
C LEU A 65 8.64 0.47 -10.33
N LYS A 66 7.30 0.43 -10.35
CA LYS A 66 6.53 -0.51 -9.52
C LYS A 66 6.85 -1.96 -9.81
N ALA A 67 7.04 -2.36 -11.07
CA ALA A 67 7.40 -3.74 -11.42
C ALA A 67 8.77 -4.09 -10.84
N GLN A 68 9.76 -3.25 -11.10
CA GLN A 68 11.13 -3.44 -10.64
C GLN A 68 11.23 -3.46 -9.11
N LEU A 69 10.74 -2.39 -8.46
CA LEU A 69 10.85 -2.25 -7.01
C LEU A 69 9.99 -3.26 -6.24
N THR A 70 8.88 -3.76 -6.83
CA THR A 70 8.09 -4.79 -6.17
C THR A 70 8.77 -6.16 -6.26
N ARG A 71 9.36 -6.52 -7.40
CA ARG A 71 10.13 -7.75 -7.57
C ARG A 71 11.32 -7.78 -6.63
N ASP A 72 12.18 -6.76 -6.71
CA ASP A 72 13.42 -6.69 -5.94
C ASP A 72 13.13 -6.52 -4.45
N GLY A 73 12.16 -5.66 -4.11
CA GLY A 73 11.72 -5.44 -2.74
C GLY A 73 11.08 -6.65 -2.08
N ASN A 74 10.46 -7.57 -2.85
CA ASN A 74 9.96 -8.83 -2.29
C ASN A 74 11.12 -9.64 -1.68
N GLN A 75 12.22 -9.81 -2.42
CA GLN A 75 13.39 -10.54 -1.94
C GLN A 75 14.06 -9.80 -0.79
N MET A 76 14.31 -8.50 -0.94
CA MET A 76 14.94 -7.68 0.11
C MET A 76 14.16 -7.72 1.43
N LEU A 77 12.82 -7.68 1.38
CA LEU A 77 11.98 -7.78 2.58
C LEU A 77 12.03 -9.18 3.21
N ARG A 78 12.11 -10.25 2.42
CA ARG A 78 12.31 -11.61 2.94
C ARG A 78 13.64 -11.74 3.68
N ASP A 79 14.70 -11.23 3.07
CA ASP A 79 16.05 -11.26 3.67
C ASP A 79 16.10 -10.43 4.94
N PHE A 80 15.52 -9.24 4.95
CA PHE A 80 15.37 -8.42 6.15
C PHE A 80 14.57 -9.12 7.25
N CYS A 81 13.41 -9.70 6.90
CA CYS A 81 12.60 -10.44 7.87
C CYS A 81 13.37 -11.63 8.48
N ALA A 82 14.13 -12.35 7.66
CA ALA A 82 14.98 -13.45 8.14
C ALA A 82 16.06 -12.95 9.12
N GLN A 83 16.73 -11.84 8.80
CA GLN A 83 17.76 -11.21 9.65
C GLN A 83 17.19 -10.73 11.00
N GLU A 84 15.98 -10.14 10.98
CA GLU A 84 15.34 -9.61 12.19
C GLU A 84 14.39 -10.64 12.86
N SER A 85 14.43 -11.91 12.46
CA SER A 85 13.59 -13.00 13.02
C SER A 85 12.08 -12.74 12.94
N ILE A 86 11.64 -12.10 11.86
CA ILE A 86 10.22 -11.82 11.57
C ILE A 86 9.66 -12.96 10.72
N GLU A 87 8.54 -13.54 11.14
CA GLU A 87 7.88 -14.59 10.37
C GLU A 87 7.39 -14.09 9.02
N VAL A 88 7.80 -14.80 7.95
CA VAL A 88 7.28 -14.66 6.59
C VAL A 88 6.65 -15.97 6.16
N LYS A 89 5.35 -15.96 5.88
CA LYS A 89 4.64 -17.13 5.41
C LYS A 89 4.58 -17.15 3.89
N ALA A 90 5.21 -18.14 3.26
CA ALA A 90 5.18 -18.35 1.81
C ALA A 90 3.83 -18.95 1.38
N THR A 91 2.81 -18.12 1.27
CA THR A 91 1.44 -18.54 0.94
C THR A 91 1.24 -18.77 -0.55
N GLY A 92 2.00 -18.10 -1.40
CA GLY A 92 1.66 -17.99 -2.81
C GLY A 92 0.33 -17.26 -3.03
N LYS A 93 -0.05 -17.10 -4.31
CA LYS A 93 -1.28 -16.45 -4.73
C LYS A 93 -1.86 -17.10 -5.95
N VAL A 94 -3.18 -17.28 -5.97
CA VAL A 94 -3.93 -17.63 -7.17
C VAL A 94 -4.74 -16.42 -7.63
N VAL A 95 -4.75 -16.17 -8.96
CA VAL A 95 -5.64 -15.21 -9.61
C VAL A 95 -6.64 -16.01 -10.41
N VAL A 96 -7.92 -15.86 -10.10
CA VAL A 96 -8.99 -16.68 -10.66
C VAL A 96 -9.88 -15.89 -11.62
N THR A 97 -10.29 -16.53 -12.70
CA THR A 97 -11.29 -15.99 -13.64
C THR A 97 -12.69 -16.30 -13.12
N GLN A 98 -13.60 -15.35 -13.28
CA GLN A 98 -15.01 -15.51 -12.93
C GLN A 98 -15.90 -15.77 -14.16
N ASN A 99 -15.38 -15.49 -15.35
CA ASN A 99 -15.99 -15.77 -16.65
C ASN A 99 -14.93 -15.85 -17.75
N GLU A 100 -15.27 -16.37 -18.90
CA GLU A 100 -14.34 -16.59 -20.02
C GLU A 100 -13.74 -15.28 -20.58
N SER A 101 -14.48 -14.18 -20.52
CA SER A 101 -13.97 -12.88 -21.02
C SER A 101 -12.77 -12.35 -20.26
N GLN A 102 -12.46 -12.90 -19.08
CA GLN A 102 -11.31 -12.52 -18.26
C GLN A 102 -10.04 -13.32 -18.63
N ILE A 103 -10.14 -14.40 -19.42
CA ILE A 103 -9.00 -15.26 -19.80
C ILE A 103 -7.90 -14.46 -20.51
N PRO A 104 -8.18 -13.61 -21.51
CA PRO A 104 -7.14 -12.81 -22.15
C PRO A 104 -6.38 -11.89 -21.19
N ALA A 105 -7.10 -11.28 -20.22
CA ALA A 105 -6.48 -10.43 -19.20
C ALA A 105 -5.60 -11.24 -18.24
N LEU A 106 -6.00 -12.48 -17.89
CA LEU A 106 -5.19 -13.38 -17.08
C LEU A 106 -3.90 -13.79 -17.82
N GLN A 107 -4.01 -14.12 -19.12
CA GLN A 107 -2.85 -14.45 -19.96
C GLN A 107 -1.89 -13.25 -20.07
N GLU A 108 -2.40 -12.03 -20.17
CA GLU A 108 -1.58 -10.83 -20.16
C GLU A 108 -0.84 -10.64 -18.81
N LEU A 109 -1.47 -10.96 -17.67
CA LEU A 109 -0.78 -10.97 -16.38
C LEU A 109 0.37 -11.97 -16.34
N HIS A 110 0.17 -13.16 -16.91
CA HIS A 110 1.23 -14.16 -17.04
C HIS A 110 2.38 -13.66 -17.93
N ARG A 111 2.07 -13.08 -19.07
CA ARG A 111 3.06 -12.46 -19.97
C ARG A 111 3.87 -11.37 -19.27
N ARG A 112 3.18 -10.50 -18.50
CA ARG A 112 3.85 -9.45 -17.68
C ARG A 112 4.73 -10.06 -16.61
N GLY A 113 4.25 -11.10 -15.92
CA GLY A 113 5.03 -11.82 -14.91
C GLY A 113 6.36 -12.28 -15.48
N ASN A 114 6.32 -12.96 -16.62
CA ASN A 114 7.53 -13.45 -17.30
C ASN A 114 8.45 -12.29 -17.72
N ALA A 115 7.90 -11.21 -18.30
CA ALA A 115 8.68 -10.03 -18.70
C ALA A 115 9.31 -9.31 -17.49
N ASN A 116 8.68 -9.37 -16.31
CA ASN A 116 9.20 -8.80 -15.06
C ASN A 116 10.18 -9.75 -14.34
N GLY A 117 10.46 -10.94 -14.88
CA GLY A 117 11.28 -11.95 -14.21
C GLY A 117 10.61 -12.56 -12.96
N VAL A 118 9.27 -12.55 -12.92
CA VAL A 118 8.48 -13.11 -11.82
C VAL A 118 7.90 -14.46 -12.25
N SER A 119 8.17 -15.51 -11.46
CA SER A 119 7.60 -16.83 -11.71
C SER A 119 6.08 -16.80 -11.57
N THR A 120 5.39 -17.15 -12.66
CA THR A 120 3.95 -17.35 -12.70
C THR A 120 3.64 -18.56 -13.60
N GLU A 121 2.53 -19.23 -13.36
CA GLU A 121 2.07 -20.40 -14.09
C GLU A 121 0.57 -20.31 -14.34
N LEU A 122 0.13 -20.69 -15.54
CA LEU A 122 -1.28 -20.89 -15.86
C LEU A 122 -1.65 -22.32 -15.48
N ILE A 123 -2.61 -22.47 -14.59
CA ILE A 123 -3.04 -23.74 -14.02
C ILE A 123 -4.51 -24.01 -14.34
N SER A 124 -4.88 -25.28 -14.49
CA SER A 124 -6.26 -25.70 -14.73
C SER A 124 -7.13 -25.58 -13.47
N SER A 125 -8.44 -25.74 -13.61
CA SER A 125 -9.38 -25.80 -12.46
C SER A 125 -9.08 -26.96 -11.52
N GLU A 126 -8.62 -28.10 -12.04
CA GLU A 126 -8.23 -29.28 -11.26
C GLU A 126 -6.97 -28.99 -10.45
N GLN A 127 -5.95 -28.44 -11.08
CA GLN A 127 -4.72 -28.02 -10.40
C GLN A 127 -5.00 -26.94 -9.36
N LEU A 128 -5.88 -25.96 -9.64
CA LEU A 128 -6.29 -24.98 -8.66
C LEU A 128 -6.86 -25.63 -7.39
N ALA A 129 -7.67 -26.69 -7.53
CA ALA A 129 -8.27 -27.38 -6.39
C ALA A 129 -7.23 -28.06 -5.50
N GLU A 130 -6.06 -28.43 -6.02
CA GLU A 130 -4.93 -28.94 -5.24
C GLU A 130 -4.22 -27.83 -4.45
N PHE A 131 -4.07 -26.63 -5.07
CA PHE A 131 -3.41 -25.48 -4.42
C PHE A 131 -4.29 -24.79 -3.39
N GLU A 132 -5.57 -24.57 -3.73
CA GLU A 132 -6.57 -23.88 -2.90
C GLU A 132 -7.96 -24.49 -3.12
N PRO A 133 -8.33 -25.52 -2.35
CA PRO A 133 -9.59 -26.26 -2.53
C PRO A 133 -10.87 -25.40 -2.42
N LEU A 134 -10.78 -24.25 -1.76
CA LEU A 134 -11.93 -23.36 -1.58
C LEU A 134 -12.15 -22.42 -2.78
N ALA A 135 -11.11 -22.16 -3.57
CA ALA A 135 -11.19 -21.25 -4.72
C ALA A 135 -11.91 -21.91 -5.92
N ARG A 136 -12.47 -21.08 -6.78
CA ARG A 136 -13.06 -21.52 -8.06
C ARG A 136 -12.60 -20.59 -9.18
N THR A 137 -12.35 -21.19 -10.34
CA THR A 137 -11.99 -20.48 -11.57
C THR A 137 -12.80 -21.01 -12.73
N VAL A 138 -12.97 -20.21 -13.77
CA VAL A 138 -13.52 -20.63 -15.06
C VAL A 138 -12.37 -20.99 -15.96
N GLN A 139 -12.20 -22.28 -16.26
CA GLN A 139 -11.17 -22.91 -17.09
C GLN A 139 -9.73 -22.80 -16.52
N VAL A 140 -9.22 -21.57 -16.29
CA VAL A 140 -7.81 -21.31 -15.98
C VAL A 140 -7.64 -20.31 -14.84
N ALA A 141 -6.61 -20.52 -14.02
CA ALA A 141 -6.13 -19.59 -13.02
C ALA A 141 -4.63 -19.29 -13.23
N LEU A 142 -4.14 -18.21 -12.61
CA LEU A 142 -2.71 -17.93 -12.57
C LEU A 142 -2.19 -18.22 -11.16
N TRP A 143 -1.15 -19.02 -11.08
CA TRP A 143 -0.41 -19.29 -9.85
C TRP A 143 0.85 -18.43 -9.77
N SER A 144 1.10 -17.80 -8.61
CA SER A 144 2.32 -17.03 -8.29
C SER A 144 2.92 -17.53 -6.98
N PRO A 145 3.96 -18.36 -7.03
CA PRO A 145 4.58 -18.95 -5.84
C PRO A 145 5.32 -17.93 -4.97
N ASN A 146 5.85 -16.87 -5.55
CA ASN A 146 6.71 -15.90 -4.88
C ASN A 146 5.95 -14.87 -4.02
N THR A 147 4.61 -14.91 -4.02
CA THR A 147 3.81 -14.08 -3.11
C THR A 147 3.88 -14.65 -1.69
N ALA A 148 4.05 -13.78 -0.70
CA ALA A 148 4.12 -14.14 0.71
C ALA A 148 3.35 -13.16 1.58
N VAL A 149 3.34 -13.36 2.88
CA VAL A 149 2.77 -12.43 3.86
C VAL A 149 3.66 -12.34 5.09
N ALA A 150 3.77 -11.12 5.64
CA ALA A 150 4.39 -10.82 6.92
C ALA A 150 3.49 -9.89 7.74
N ASN A 151 3.79 -9.70 9.01
CA ASN A 151 3.12 -8.68 9.81
C ASN A 151 3.70 -7.29 9.47
N PRO A 152 2.94 -6.39 8.82
CA PRO A 152 3.49 -5.12 8.33
C PRO A 152 3.91 -4.18 9.47
N LEU A 153 3.26 -4.25 10.62
CA LEU A 153 3.64 -3.45 11.79
C LEU A 153 4.96 -3.94 12.37
N ALA A 154 5.12 -5.27 12.53
CA ALA A 154 6.37 -5.85 13.02
C ALA A 154 7.55 -5.51 12.11
N VAL A 155 7.38 -5.60 10.79
CA VAL A 155 8.41 -5.21 9.80
C VAL A 155 8.79 -3.73 9.97
N THR A 156 7.80 -2.83 10.09
CA THR A 156 8.06 -1.39 10.24
C THR A 156 8.78 -1.08 11.56
N GLN A 157 8.37 -1.73 12.66
CA GLN A 157 8.98 -1.56 13.98
C GLN A 157 10.42 -2.10 14.02
N ALA A 158 10.67 -3.25 13.42
CA ALA A 158 12.02 -3.82 13.34
C ALA A 158 12.96 -2.92 12.52
N LEU A 159 12.47 -2.37 11.41
CA LEU A 159 13.27 -1.43 10.62
C LEU A 159 13.56 -0.14 11.40
N ALA A 160 12.59 0.37 12.17
CA ALA A 160 12.82 1.50 13.07
C ALA A 160 13.87 1.18 14.13
N ALA A 161 13.79 0.01 14.75
CA ALA A 161 14.79 -0.44 15.72
C ALA A 161 16.18 -0.59 15.09
N LYS A 162 16.26 -1.13 13.86
CA LYS A 162 17.52 -1.25 13.10
C LYS A 162 18.18 0.12 12.87
N VAL A 163 17.45 1.09 12.31
CA VAL A 163 18.03 2.40 12.00
C VAL A 163 18.47 3.14 13.27
N VAL A 164 17.77 2.96 14.39
CA VAL A 164 18.19 3.52 15.68
C VAL A 164 19.47 2.85 16.20
N ARG A 165 19.58 1.52 16.12
CA ARG A 165 20.82 0.79 16.47
C ARG A 165 22.02 1.28 15.67
N GLU A 166 21.78 1.72 14.44
CA GLU A 166 22.80 2.24 13.51
C GLU A 166 23.01 3.76 13.63
N GLY A 167 22.50 4.39 14.69
CA GLY A 167 22.76 5.79 15.03
C GLY A 167 21.84 6.81 14.34
N THR A 168 20.73 6.41 13.70
CA THR A 168 19.72 7.36 13.23
C THR A 168 18.87 7.87 14.40
N VAL A 169 18.62 9.18 14.44
CA VAL A 169 17.80 9.83 15.46
C VAL A 169 16.36 9.87 15.02
N LEU A 170 15.46 9.15 15.73
CA LEU A 170 14.01 9.28 15.53
C LEU A 170 13.45 10.44 16.33
N LYS A 171 12.77 11.36 15.65
CA LYS A 171 12.07 12.52 16.18
C LYS A 171 10.56 12.29 16.05
N LEU A 172 10.01 11.41 16.89
CA LEU A 172 8.57 11.13 16.96
C LEU A 172 7.83 12.24 17.71
N GLY A 173 6.53 12.41 17.43
CA GLY A 173 5.73 13.53 17.94
C GLY A 173 6.19 14.90 17.42
N GLN A 174 6.92 14.93 16.30
CA GLN A 174 7.51 16.14 15.72
C GLN A 174 6.91 16.41 14.34
N GLN A 175 5.75 17.02 14.32
CA GLN A 175 5.13 17.44 13.06
C GLN A 175 6.00 18.49 12.36
N VAL A 176 6.38 18.20 11.12
CA VAL A 176 7.03 19.20 10.26
C VAL A 176 5.98 20.21 9.80
N LYS A 177 6.15 21.47 10.25
CA LYS A 177 5.28 22.60 9.91
C LYS A 177 5.71 23.26 8.62
N ASN A 178 7.03 23.34 8.44
CA ASN A 178 7.65 23.93 7.28
C ASN A 178 8.95 23.20 6.97
N ALA A 179 9.30 23.14 5.69
CA ALA A 179 10.57 22.61 5.23
C ALA A 179 11.00 23.42 3.99
N ARG A 180 12.12 24.12 4.07
CA ARG A 180 12.69 24.96 3.00
C ARG A 180 14.12 25.36 3.35
N ASP A 181 14.87 25.78 2.36
CA ASP A 181 16.21 26.36 2.54
C ASP A 181 17.09 25.55 3.49
N GLN A 182 17.14 24.22 3.29
CA GLN A 182 17.88 23.29 4.15
C GLN A 182 17.49 23.36 5.65
N GLN A 183 16.24 23.68 5.94
CA GLN A 183 15.71 23.71 7.29
C GLN A 183 14.42 22.91 7.42
N ILE A 184 14.25 22.26 8.55
CA ILE A 184 13.00 21.63 8.98
C ILE A 184 12.54 22.34 10.25
N GLU A 185 11.33 22.90 10.21
CA GLU A 185 10.67 23.52 11.35
C GLU A 185 9.63 22.56 11.95
N THR A 186 9.71 22.35 13.26
CA THR A 186 8.76 21.57 14.05
C THR A 186 8.29 22.37 15.25
N GLU A 187 7.44 21.80 16.08
CA GLU A 187 7.05 22.44 17.37
C GLU A 187 8.22 22.60 18.35
N SER A 188 9.21 21.70 18.29
CA SER A 188 10.38 21.71 19.15
C SER A 188 11.50 22.65 18.69
N GLY A 189 11.33 23.31 17.54
CA GLY A 189 12.32 24.24 16.99
C GLY A 189 12.69 23.98 15.54
N ILE A 190 13.76 24.65 15.12
CA ILE A 190 14.29 24.58 13.74
C ILE A 190 15.54 23.73 13.74
N TYR A 191 15.68 22.89 12.72
CA TYR A 191 16.82 22.01 12.47
C TYR A 191 17.47 22.42 11.14
N SER A 192 18.79 22.50 11.10
CA SER A 192 19.54 22.66 9.86
C SER A 192 19.79 21.27 9.24
N ILE A 193 19.44 21.09 7.98
CA ILE A 193 19.50 19.78 7.30
C ILE A 193 20.23 19.93 5.97
N GLY A 194 21.26 19.12 5.76
CA GLY A 194 22.01 19.12 4.50
C GLY A 194 21.16 18.66 3.32
N HIS A 195 20.48 17.53 3.47
CA HIS A 195 19.59 16.95 2.45
C HIS A 195 18.26 16.53 3.07
N ILE A 196 17.14 16.97 2.48
CA ILE A 196 15.80 16.64 2.96
C ILE A 196 15.16 15.59 2.05
N ILE A 197 14.67 14.50 2.65
CA ILE A 197 13.99 13.40 1.95
C ILE A 197 12.55 13.37 2.39
N ASN A 198 11.64 13.64 1.46
CA ASN A 198 10.21 13.64 1.73
C ASN A 198 9.58 12.27 1.51
N THR A 199 9.13 11.63 2.57
CA THR A 199 8.39 10.37 2.59
C THR A 199 7.14 10.46 3.46
N ALA A 200 6.51 11.64 3.51
CA ALA A 200 5.40 11.99 4.40
C ALA A 200 4.05 11.31 4.04
N GLY A 201 4.05 10.28 3.20
CA GLY A 201 2.86 9.47 2.90
C GLY A 201 1.69 10.31 2.40
N LEU A 202 0.57 10.33 3.14
CA LEU A 202 -0.62 11.11 2.78
C LEU A 202 -0.38 12.62 2.71
N TYR A 203 0.71 13.12 3.24
CA TYR A 203 1.07 14.55 3.25
C TYR A 203 2.27 14.87 2.35
N ALA A 204 2.77 13.89 1.59
CA ALA A 204 3.97 14.06 0.76
C ALA A 204 3.81 15.17 -0.29
N ASP A 205 2.60 15.33 -0.86
CA ASP A 205 2.29 16.42 -1.80
C ASP A 205 2.39 17.80 -1.15
N LYS A 206 1.96 17.94 0.12
CA LYS A 206 2.04 19.21 0.84
C LYS A 206 3.50 19.59 1.15
N VAL A 207 4.29 18.61 1.61
CA VAL A 207 5.72 18.83 1.87
C VAL A 207 6.46 19.14 0.58
N ALA A 208 6.20 18.43 -0.51
CA ALA A 208 6.85 18.67 -1.80
C ALA A 208 6.63 20.11 -2.33
N LYS A 209 5.44 20.67 -2.13
CA LYS A 209 5.10 22.04 -2.55
C LYS A 209 5.91 23.12 -1.82
N HIS A 210 6.40 22.85 -0.60
CA HIS A 210 7.31 23.78 0.07
C HIS A 210 8.64 23.96 -0.69
N PHE A 211 9.00 23.00 -1.53
CA PHE A 211 10.21 23.01 -2.35
C PHE A 211 9.92 23.31 -3.84
N GLY A 212 8.70 23.73 -4.19
CA GLY A 212 8.32 24.00 -5.56
C GLY A 212 8.11 22.74 -6.42
N PHE A 213 8.02 21.55 -5.80
CA PHE A 213 7.73 20.31 -6.51
C PHE A 213 6.26 19.93 -6.44
N CYS A 214 5.79 19.20 -7.44
CA CYS A 214 4.49 18.54 -7.43
C CYS A 214 3.27 19.48 -7.41
N ASP A 215 3.37 20.70 -7.98
CA ASP A 215 2.22 21.62 -8.11
C ASP A 215 1.11 21.06 -8.99
N ASP A 216 1.49 20.23 -9.97
CA ASP A 216 0.56 19.53 -10.87
C ASP A 216 -0.14 18.33 -10.22
N TYR A 217 0.22 17.98 -8.97
CA TYR A 217 -0.31 16.81 -8.28
C TYR A 217 -1.16 17.16 -7.07
N ALA A 218 -2.14 16.31 -6.82
CA ALA A 218 -2.96 16.38 -5.61
C ALA A 218 -3.18 14.98 -5.03
N MET A 219 -3.25 14.88 -3.70
CA MET A 219 -3.48 13.63 -3.01
C MET A 219 -4.97 13.34 -2.87
N LEU A 220 -5.43 12.21 -3.42
CA LEU A 220 -6.76 11.66 -3.21
C LEU A 220 -6.67 10.45 -2.26
N PRO A 221 -7.26 10.55 -1.06
CA PRO A 221 -7.27 9.45 -0.12
C PRO A 221 -8.39 8.45 -0.42
N PHE A 222 -8.05 7.14 -0.40
CA PHE A 222 -9.02 6.05 -0.56
C PHE A 222 -8.94 5.09 0.63
N LYS A 223 -10.09 4.85 1.28
CA LYS A 223 -10.18 3.97 2.46
C LYS A 223 -10.31 2.51 2.06
N GLY A 224 -9.40 1.71 2.59
CA GLY A 224 -9.44 0.25 2.51
C GLY A 224 -10.01 -0.35 3.79
N LEU A 225 -11.16 -1.00 3.68
CA LEU A 225 -11.76 -1.75 4.77
C LEU A 225 -11.42 -3.23 4.63
N TYR A 226 -11.22 -3.87 5.77
CA TYR A 226 -10.95 -5.30 5.88
C TYR A 226 -11.85 -5.94 6.92
N TRP A 227 -12.15 -7.22 6.70
CA TRP A 227 -12.86 -8.06 7.66
C TRP A 227 -12.11 -9.37 7.83
N TYR A 228 -11.88 -9.78 9.08
CA TYR A 228 -11.26 -11.04 9.42
C TYR A 228 -12.28 -12.15 9.52
N GLY A 229 -11.91 -13.30 8.99
CA GLY A 229 -12.69 -14.53 9.08
C GLY A 229 -12.49 -15.21 10.45
N ASN A 230 -13.55 -15.88 10.90
CA ASN A 230 -13.54 -16.76 12.06
C ASN A 230 -13.25 -18.23 11.69
N TRP A 231 -12.80 -18.45 10.46
CA TRP A 231 -12.36 -19.79 10.03
C TRP A 231 -11.14 -20.22 10.82
N ALA A 232 -11.01 -21.55 11.03
CA ALA A 232 -9.80 -22.11 11.60
C ALA A 232 -8.57 -21.64 10.80
N PRO A 233 -7.47 -21.30 11.46
CA PRO A 233 -6.22 -20.96 10.79
C PRO A 233 -5.82 -22.06 9.80
N GLY A 234 -5.42 -21.67 8.59
CA GLY A 234 -5.03 -22.60 7.53
C GLY A 234 -6.18 -23.18 6.70
N LYS A 235 -7.45 -22.86 7.01
CA LYS A 235 -8.59 -23.26 6.17
C LYS A 235 -8.51 -22.63 4.78
N LEU A 236 -8.15 -21.33 4.68
CA LEU A 236 -7.70 -20.69 3.46
C LEU A 236 -6.19 -20.86 3.39
N GLN A 237 -5.68 -21.48 2.32
CA GLN A 237 -4.26 -21.84 2.21
C GLN A 237 -3.47 -20.80 1.42
N ARG A 238 -4.10 -20.19 0.41
CA ARG A 238 -3.49 -19.25 -0.55
C ARG A 238 -4.23 -17.92 -0.57
N HIS A 239 -3.57 -16.88 -1.04
CA HIS A 239 -4.27 -15.66 -1.40
C HIS A 239 -5.09 -15.90 -2.66
N VAL A 240 -6.37 -15.50 -2.66
CA VAL A 240 -7.29 -15.66 -3.80
C VAL A 240 -7.73 -14.29 -4.30
N TYR A 241 -7.34 -13.95 -5.51
CA TYR A 241 -7.55 -12.65 -6.14
C TYR A 241 -8.39 -12.78 -7.41
N PRO A 242 -9.23 -11.79 -7.75
CA PRO A 242 -9.87 -11.73 -9.07
C PRO A 242 -8.86 -11.26 -10.13
N VAL A 243 -9.17 -11.54 -11.39
CA VAL A 243 -8.53 -10.83 -12.51
C VAL A 243 -8.85 -9.33 -12.39
N PRO A 244 -7.87 -8.42 -12.46
CA PRO A 244 -8.12 -6.99 -12.40
C PRO A 244 -8.95 -6.50 -13.58
N GLU A 245 -9.89 -5.60 -13.31
CA GLU A 245 -10.59 -4.88 -14.36
C GLU A 245 -9.70 -3.79 -14.97
N VAL A 246 -9.57 -3.78 -16.29
CA VAL A 246 -8.64 -2.88 -17.02
C VAL A 246 -8.93 -1.39 -16.74
N ARG A 247 -10.20 -1.03 -16.51
CA ARG A 247 -10.63 0.36 -16.25
C ARG A 247 -10.61 0.75 -14.77
N ASN A 248 -10.42 -0.21 -13.86
CA ASN A 248 -10.39 0.03 -12.43
C ASN A 248 -8.95 0.14 -11.95
N PRO A 249 -8.51 1.29 -11.42
CA PRO A 249 -7.15 1.47 -10.92
C PRO A 249 -6.87 0.66 -9.65
N PHE A 250 -7.88 0.08 -9.05
CA PHE A 250 -7.78 -0.70 -7.82
C PHE A 250 -8.07 -2.17 -8.06
N LEU A 251 -7.35 -3.03 -7.35
CA LEU A 251 -7.66 -4.45 -7.30
C LEU A 251 -9.04 -4.66 -6.63
N GLY A 252 -9.85 -5.51 -7.20
CA GLY A 252 -11.13 -5.91 -6.61
C GLY A 252 -10.98 -6.55 -5.24
N VAL A 253 -12.11 -6.76 -4.55
CA VAL A 253 -12.14 -7.50 -3.27
C VAL A 253 -11.54 -8.88 -3.46
N HIS A 254 -10.63 -9.24 -2.56
CA HIS A 254 -9.92 -10.51 -2.59
C HIS A 254 -9.79 -11.10 -1.18
N LEU A 255 -9.41 -12.37 -1.12
CA LEU A 255 -9.13 -13.06 0.13
C LEU A 255 -7.63 -13.15 0.33
N THR A 256 -7.17 -12.85 1.55
CA THR A 256 -5.76 -13.00 1.93
C THR A 256 -5.64 -13.87 3.17
N VAL A 257 -4.54 -14.60 3.24
CA VAL A 257 -4.10 -15.30 4.44
C VAL A 257 -3.18 -14.36 5.22
N THR A 258 -3.37 -14.18 6.49
CA THR A 258 -2.46 -13.46 7.39
C THR A 258 -1.32 -14.34 7.85
N VAL A 259 -0.26 -13.78 8.42
CA VAL A 259 0.88 -14.57 8.90
C VAL A 259 0.47 -15.60 9.95
N ASP A 260 -0.50 -15.26 10.82
CA ASP A 260 -1.10 -16.18 11.80
C ASP A 260 -2.13 -17.16 11.20
N GLY A 261 -2.26 -17.20 9.87
CA GLY A 261 -3.11 -18.14 9.14
C GLY A 261 -4.61 -17.79 9.07
N ARG A 262 -5.04 -16.63 9.57
CA ARG A 262 -6.44 -16.20 9.49
C ARG A 262 -6.78 -15.74 8.07
N ALA A 263 -8.01 -15.98 7.66
CA ALA A 263 -8.53 -15.42 6.42
C ALA A 263 -8.98 -13.96 6.61
N LYS A 264 -8.74 -13.12 5.59
CA LYS A 264 -9.14 -11.71 5.56
C LYS A 264 -9.71 -11.35 4.20
N ILE A 265 -10.85 -10.63 4.15
CA ILE A 265 -11.44 -10.09 2.91
C ILE A 265 -11.28 -8.58 2.84
N GLY A 266 -11.09 -8.07 1.64
CA GLY A 266 -10.85 -6.65 1.33
C GLY A 266 -9.66 -6.51 0.38
N PRO A 267 -9.11 -5.31 0.27
CA PRO A 267 -9.64 -4.03 0.76
C PRO A 267 -10.75 -3.48 -0.13
N THR A 268 -11.41 -2.45 0.36
CA THR A 268 -12.16 -1.51 -0.47
C THR A 268 -11.24 -0.42 -1.00
N ALA A 269 -11.75 0.42 -1.91
CA ALA A 269 -11.11 1.66 -2.33
C ALA A 269 -12.13 2.81 -2.28
N ILE A 270 -12.71 3.02 -1.11
CA ILE A 270 -13.79 4.00 -0.91
C ILE A 270 -13.19 5.40 -0.83
N PRO A 271 -13.62 6.35 -1.67
CA PRO A 271 -13.20 7.73 -1.57
C PRO A 271 -13.50 8.32 -0.18
N VAL A 272 -12.54 9.04 0.40
CA VAL A 272 -12.74 9.79 1.65
C VAL A 272 -12.26 11.23 1.49
N PHE A 273 -12.82 12.13 2.28
CA PHE A 273 -12.63 13.57 2.12
C PHE A 273 -11.68 14.18 3.18
N SER A 274 -11.00 13.35 3.95
CA SER A 274 -9.91 13.76 4.83
C SER A 274 -8.83 12.70 4.84
N ARG A 275 -7.58 13.12 4.97
CA ARG A 275 -6.39 12.25 4.86
C ARG A 275 -6.31 11.22 5.99
N GLU A 276 -6.93 11.47 7.13
CA GLU A 276 -6.90 10.60 8.32
C GLU A 276 -8.29 10.12 8.77
N SER A 277 -9.27 10.12 7.87
CA SER A 277 -10.62 9.61 8.16
C SER A 277 -10.64 8.08 8.34
N TYR A 278 -9.94 7.56 9.36
CA TYR A 278 -9.87 6.13 9.63
C TYR A 278 -11.17 5.58 10.23
N SER A 279 -11.80 6.28 11.18
CA SER A 279 -13.00 5.81 11.88
C SER A 279 -14.00 6.93 12.13
N GLY A 280 -15.27 6.68 11.81
CA GLY A 280 -16.37 7.61 12.08
C GLY A 280 -16.09 9.02 11.61
N PHE A 281 -16.29 10.00 12.49
CA PHE A 281 -15.97 11.41 12.28
C PHE A 281 -14.57 11.80 12.78
N GLY A 282 -13.82 10.86 13.37
CA GLY A 282 -12.44 11.08 13.82
C GLY A 282 -11.50 11.35 12.65
N GLY A 283 -10.58 12.29 12.80
CA GLY A 283 -9.62 12.69 11.77
C GLY A 283 -10.22 13.51 10.62
N LEU A 284 -11.44 14.03 10.76
CA LEU A 284 -12.01 14.95 9.79
C LEU A 284 -11.44 16.35 10.01
N SER A 285 -10.89 16.94 8.95
CA SER A 285 -10.41 18.32 8.90
C SER A 285 -11.27 19.12 7.90
N PRO A 286 -12.00 20.16 8.34
CA PRO A 286 -12.79 20.98 7.41
C PRO A 286 -11.95 21.57 6.27
N LYS A 287 -10.71 21.96 6.56
CA LYS A 287 -9.77 22.48 5.56
C LYS A 287 -9.43 21.42 4.51
N GLU A 288 -9.15 20.17 4.95
CA GLU A 288 -8.88 19.07 4.03
C GLU A 288 -10.11 18.65 3.22
N ILE A 289 -11.29 18.68 3.83
CA ILE A 289 -12.55 18.40 3.14
C ILE A 289 -12.74 19.36 1.97
N LEU A 290 -12.60 20.68 2.22
CA LEU A 290 -12.72 21.70 1.17
C LEU A 290 -11.66 21.51 0.08
N GLU A 291 -10.41 21.24 0.44
CA GLU A 291 -9.31 20.97 -0.48
C GLU A 291 -9.64 19.77 -1.37
N ILE A 292 -9.99 18.61 -0.78
CA ILE A 292 -10.24 17.37 -1.51
C ILE A 292 -11.52 17.46 -2.34
N VAL A 293 -12.59 18.02 -1.81
CA VAL A 293 -13.84 18.24 -2.56
C VAL A 293 -13.61 19.14 -3.77
N GLY A 294 -12.75 20.17 -3.65
CA GLY A 294 -12.37 21.05 -4.76
C GLY A 294 -11.59 20.35 -5.88
N ILE A 295 -10.96 19.19 -5.60
CA ILE A 295 -10.24 18.39 -6.60
C ILE A 295 -11.20 17.45 -7.38
N TYR A 296 -12.27 16.96 -6.74
CA TYR A 296 -13.16 15.96 -7.34
C TYR A 296 -13.77 16.36 -8.69
N PRO A 297 -14.19 17.62 -8.97
CA PRO A 297 -14.69 17.98 -10.29
C PRO A 297 -13.69 17.72 -11.42
N LYS A 298 -12.39 17.94 -11.16
CA LYS A 298 -11.32 17.63 -12.11
C LYS A 298 -11.18 16.13 -12.33
N PHE A 299 -11.29 15.33 -11.26
CA PHE A 299 -11.23 13.89 -11.35
C PHE A 299 -12.47 13.30 -12.04
N LEU A 300 -13.68 13.81 -11.73
CA LEU A 300 -14.93 13.37 -12.34
C LEU A 300 -14.99 13.62 -13.87
N THR A 301 -14.27 14.64 -14.37
CA THR A 301 -14.15 14.92 -15.80
C THR A 301 -12.98 14.18 -16.47
N SER A 302 -12.42 13.15 -15.81
CA SER A 302 -11.35 12.32 -16.37
C SER A 302 -11.87 11.48 -17.55
N ASN A 303 -11.11 11.45 -18.65
CA ASN A 303 -11.34 10.53 -19.75
C ASN A 303 -10.59 9.19 -19.58
N HIS A 304 -9.74 9.09 -18.55
CA HIS A 304 -8.89 7.93 -18.30
C HIS A 304 -9.54 6.88 -17.40
N HIS A 305 -10.49 7.30 -16.56
CA HIS A 305 -11.11 6.43 -15.55
C HIS A 305 -12.62 6.65 -15.54
N ASP A 306 -13.37 5.56 -15.38
CA ASP A 306 -14.80 5.64 -15.05
C ASP A 306 -14.96 5.94 -13.55
N VAL A 307 -14.76 7.20 -13.18
CA VAL A 307 -14.78 7.64 -11.78
C VAL A 307 -16.17 7.48 -11.15
N VAL A 308 -17.23 7.72 -11.91
CA VAL A 308 -18.61 7.57 -11.43
C VAL A 308 -18.92 6.10 -11.18
N GLY A 309 -18.54 5.22 -12.11
CA GLY A 309 -18.65 3.77 -11.94
C GLY A 309 -17.84 3.27 -10.75
N LEU A 310 -16.60 3.77 -10.57
CA LEU A 310 -15.77 3.47 -9.42
C LEU A 310 -16.47 3.83 -8.10
N ILE A 311 -16.97 5.05 -7.98
CA ILE A 311 -17.66 5.50 -6.76
C ILE A 311 -18.91 4.64 -6.51
N LYS A 312 -19.72 4.39 -7.53
CA LYS A 312 -20.93 3.55 -7.43
C LYS A 312 -20.60 2.10 -7.03
N SER A 313 -19.47 1.56 -7.47
CA SER A 313 -19.04 0.20 -7.13
C SER A 313 -18.41 0.10 -5.74
N GLU A 314 -17.77 1.16 -5.25
CA GLU A 314 -17.05 1.14 -3.98
C GLU A 314 -17.91 1.54 -2.77
N LEU A 315 -18.81 2.53 -2.91
CA LEU A 315 -19.64 2.98 -1.79
C LEU A 315 -20.47 1.87 -1.12
N PRO A 316 -21.11 0.94 -1.86
CA PRO A 316 -21.86 -0.15 -1.20
C PRO A 316 -20.98 -1.06 -0.35
N LYS A 317 -19.66 -1.10 -0.58
CA LYS A 317 -18.70 -1.92 0.16
C LYS A 317 -18.45 -1.44 1.60
N TYR A 318 -19.00 -0.28 2.01
CA TYR A 318 -19.11 0.05 3.43
C TYR A 318 -19.93 -1.02 4.19
N LEU A 319 -20.87 -1.64 3.52
CA LEU A 319 -21.64 -2.75 4.08
C LEU A 319 -20.92 -4.06 3.79
N GLN A 320 -20.56 -4.78 4.83
CA GLN A 320 -19.88 -6.08 4.78
C GLN A 320 -20.48 -7.05 3.75
N ARG A 321 -21.81 -7.10 3.64
CA ARG A 321 -22.52 -8.00 2.71
C ARG A 321 -22.08 -7.82 1.25
N HIS A 322 -21.71 -6.61 0.84
CA HIS A 322 -21.26 -6.36 -0.52
C HIS A 322 -19.83 -6.86 -0.76
N LEU A 323 -18.93 -6.74 0.24
CA LEU A 323 -17.60 -7.36 0.16
C LEU A 323 -17.72 -8.88 0.10
N VAL A 324 -18.54 -9.46 0.99
CA VAL A 324 -18.76 -10.91 1.04
C VAL A 324 -19.36 -11.42 -0.28
N LYS A 325 -20.29 -10.68 -0.91
CA LYS A 325 -20.85 -11.03 -2.22
C LYS A 325 -19.74 -11.13 -3.29
N GLN A 326 -18.79 -10.20 -3.30
CA GLN A 326 -17.65 -10.24 -4.25
C GLN A 326 -16.65 -11.36 -3.90
N ALA A 327 -16.32 -11.54 -2.63
CA ALA A 327 -15.48 -12.63 -2.18
C ALA A 327 -16.08 -14.02 -2.50
N LYS A 328 -17.41 -14.15 -2.44
CA LYS A 328 -18.14 -15.39 -2.79
C LYS A 328 -17.98 -15.80 -4.25
N ALA A 329 -17.75 -14.84 -5.15
CA ALA A 329 -17.47 -15.15 -6.55
C ALA A 329 -16.11 -15.86 -6.74
N LEU A 330 -15.19 -15.66 -5.81
CA LEU A 330 -13.85 -16.29 -5.82
C LEU A 330 -13.83 -17.59 -5.00
N VAL A 331 -14.50 -17.57 -3.85
CA VAL A 331 -14.58 -18.66 -2.88
C VAL A 331 -16.05 -18.86 -2.50
N PRO A 332 -16.78 -19.77 -3.17
CA PRO A 332 -18.24 -19.91 -3.02
C PRO A 332 -18.73 -20.24 -1.60
N SER A 333 -17.87 -20.85 -0.78
CA SER A 333 -18.20 -21.22 0.60
C SER A 333 -18.23 -20.03 1.58
N VAL A 334 -17.79 -18.82 1.17
CA VAL A 334 -17.79 -17.61 2.00
C VAL A 334 -19.20 -17.17 2.36
N ARG A 335 -19.45 -16.91 3.64
CA ARG A 335 -20.73 -16.40 4.17
C ARG A 335 -20.49 -15.14 4.99
N VAL A 336 -21.50 -14.28 5.11
CA VAL A 336 -21.44 -13.05 5.93
C VAL A 336 -21.07 -13.38 7.39
N ALA A 337 -21.63 -14.48 7.91
CA ALA A 337 -21.38 -14.94 9.27
C ALA A 337 -19.93 -15.37 9.53
N ASP A 338 -19.15 -15.64 8.48
CA ASP A 338 -17.76 -16.08 8.62
C ASP A 338 -16.78 -14.91 8.86
N PHE A 339 -17.19 -13.66 8.60
CA PHE A 339 -16.31 -12.47 8.65
C PHE A 339 -16.91 -11.40 9.57
N ARG A 340 -16.81 -11.58 10.88
CA ARG A 340 -17.46 -10.70 11.87
C ARG A 340 -16.54 -9.64 12.46
N GLU A 341 -15.23 -9.86 12.46
CA GLU A 341 -14.26 -8.96 13.05
C GLU A 341 -13.82 -7.91 12.02
N ARG A 342 -14.06 -6.64 12.31
CA ARG A 342 -13.60 -5.54 11.45
C ARG A 342 -12.11 -5.27 11.69
N GLY A 343 -11.32 -5.30 10.64
CA GLY A 343 -9.92 -4.93 10.68
C GLY A 343 -9.69 -3.42 10.80
N LYS A 344 -8.51 -3.02 11.22
CA LYS A 344 -8.10 -1.60 11.19
C LYS A 344 -8.13 -1.11 9.74
N PRO A 345 -8.89 -0.03 9.43
CA PRO A 345 -8.92 0.52 8.08
C PRO A 345 -7.57 1.15 7.73
N GLY A 346 -7.17 1.03 6.47
CA GLY A 346 -6.05 1.77 5.91
C GLY A 346 -6.53 2.90 5.00
N ILE A 347 -5.70 3.92 4.79
CA ILE A 347 -5.97 4.95 3.78
C ILE A 347 -4.82 4.92 2.77
N ARG A 348 -5.17 4.71 1.51
CA ARG A 348 -4.23 4.73 0.39
C ARG A 348 -4.01 6.18 -0.03
N ALA A 349 -2.77 6.58 -0.11
CA ALA A 349 -2.33 7.82 -0.73
C ALA A 349 -2.30 7.61 -2.26
N GLN A 350 -3.34 8.08 -2.96
CA GLN A 350 -3.40 8.00 -4.42
C GLN A 350 -3.15 9.38 -5.01
N LEU A 351 -2.11 9.49 -5.82
CA LEU A 351 -1.76 10.73 -6.48
C LEU A 351 -2.61 10.93 -7.73
N LEU A 352 -3.15 12.14 -7.90
CA LEU A 352 -3.82 12.61 -9.10
C LEU A 352 -2.92 13.62 -9.81
N ASP A 353 -2.58 13.37 -11.06
CA ASP A 353 -2.12 14.41 -11.99
C ASP A 353 -3.31 15.28 -12.33
N VAL A 354 -3.31 16.50 -11.78
CA VAL A 354 -4.44 17.44 -11.88
C VAL A 354 -4.54 18.02 -13.30
N LYS A 355 -3.41 18.17 -13.99
CA LYS A 355 -3.34 18.72 -15.35
C LYS A 355 -3.92 17.73 -16.36
N ASN A 356 -3.50 16.47 -16.27
CA ASN A 356 -3.94 15.41 -17.17
C ASN A 356 -5.19 14.68 -16.66
N LYS A 357 -5.70 15.01 -15.46
CA LYS A 357 -6.89 14.41 -14.82
C LYS A 357 -6.78 12.88 -14.71
N LYS A 358 -5.59 12.38 -14.41
CA LYS A 358 -5.25 10.95 -14.40
C LYS A 358 -4.68 10.56 -13.05
N LEU A 359 -5.12 9.42 -12.52
CA LEU A 359 -4.46 8.82 -11.37
C LEU A 359 -3.07 8.34 -11.75
N GLU A 360 -2.09 8.74 -10.96
CA GLU A 360 -0.73 8.28 -11.16
C GLU A 360 -0.59 6.84 -10.70
N MET A 361 -0.21 5.97 -11.63
CA MET A 361 -0.17 4.53 -11.38
C MET A 361 1.23 4.00 -11.07
N ASP A 362 2.25 4.84 -11.21
CA ASP A 362 3.63 4.50 -10.84
C ASP A 362 4.13 5.42 -9.71
N PHE A 363 5.37 5.26 -9.30
CA PHE A 363 6.00 6.14 -8.32
C PHE A 363 6.43 7.46 -8.98
N VAL A 364 6.20 8.56 -8.27
CA VAL A 364 6.71 9.88 -8.64
C VAL A 364 7.87 10.20 -7.72
N VAL A 365 9.06 10.32 -8.30
CA VAL A 365 10.29 10.73 -7.61
C VAL A 365 10.75 12.04 -8.23
N ARG A 366 10.95 13.07 -7.42
CA ARG A 366 11.42 14.39 -7.82
C ARG A 366 12.54 14.82 -6.87
N GLY A 367 13.48 15.58 -7.39
CA GLY A 367 14.60 16.12 -6.62
C GLY A 367 15.38 17.14 -7.43
N ASP A 368 16.16 17.96 -6.78
CA ASP A 368 17.14 18.92 -7.28
C ASP A 368 18.56 18.50 -6.88
#